data_f3d611998e764f1e7fe5b745df3bbd3a
#
_entry.id   f3d611998e764f1e7fe5b745df3bbd3a
#
_cell.length_a   1.000
_cell.length_b   1.000
_cell.length_c   1.000
_cell.angle_alpha   90.00
_cell.angle_beta   90.00
_cell.angle_gamma   90.00
#
_symmetry.space_group_name_H-M   'P 1'
#
loop_
_entity.id
_entity.type
_entity.pdbx_description
1 polymer ?
#
loop_
_entity_poly.entity_id
_entity_poly.type
_entity_poly.pdbx_seq_one_letter_code
_entity_poly.pdbx_strand_id
1 'polypeptide(L)'
;MGSRTYETALRFESQGLGWAYGNTPTFVLTSRTLPRVRDTIQFHSGDLTQFVNERLRPAFRNIWVVGGGALSAECLRLGLADEVRYSILPILIGKGISFFEKLDRDVALHLMEVKAYRNGMVELRYEVPRLLR
;
A
#
# COMPACT_ATOMS: atom_id res chain seq x y z
N MET A 1 -0.17 -4.58 -4.11
CA MET A 1 -0.66 -5.09 -2.80
C MET A 1 -0.16 -6.50 -2.54
N GLY A 2 -0.13 -6.93 -1.27
CA GLY A 2 0.18 -8.32 -0.91
C GLY A 2 -1.03 -9.25 -1.06
N SER A 3 -0.79 -10.58 -0.95
CA SER A 3 -1.83 -11.61 -1.13
C SER A 3 -2.99 -11.50 -0.14
N ARG A 4 -2.72 -11.25 1.14
CA ARG A 4 -3.78 -11.12 2.16
C ARG A 4 -4.70 -9.91 1.91
N THR A 5 -4.13 -8.80 1.45
CA THR A 5 -4.89 -7.61 1.07
C THR A 5 -5.77 -7.89 -0.14
N TYR A 6 -5.22 -8.63 -1.12
CA TYR A 6 -5.97 -9.06 -2.30
C TYR A 6 -7.15 -9.98 -1.92
N GLU A 7 -6.91 -10.99 -1.09
CA GLU A 7 -7.96 -11.90 -0.60
C GLU A 7 -9.04 -11.15 0.19
N THR A 8 -8.67 -10.12 0.94
CA THR A 8 -9.63 -9.24 1.64
C THR A 8 -10.48 -8.44 0.65
N ALA A 9 -9.87 -7.91 -0.41
CA ALA A 9 -10.60 -7.18 -1.45
C ALA A 9 -11.59 -8.10 -2.20
N LEU A 10 -11.19 -9.34 -2.50
CA LEU A 10 -12.08 -10.34 -3.10
C LEU A 10 -13.27 -10.69 -2.18
N ARG A 11 -13.01 -10.80 -0.88
CA ARG A 11 -14.08 -11.06 0.11
C ARG A 11 -15.08 -9.91 0.16
N PHE A 12 -14.62 -8.67 0.15
CA PHE A 12 -15.52 -7.50 0.11
C PHE A 12 -16.35 -7.47 -1.19
N GLU A 13 -15.74 -7.79 -2.31
CA GLU A 13 -16.46 -7.90 -3.59
C GLU A 13 -17.54 -8.99 -3.54
N SER A 14 -17.24 -10.16 -2.98
CA SER A 14 -18.21 -11.25 -2.81
C SER A 14 -19.36 -10.91 -1.85
N GLN A 15 -19.15 -9.95 -0.96
CA GLN A 15 -20.18 -9.40 -0.05
C GLN A 15 -21.00 -8.25 -0.68
N GLY A 16 -20.80 -7.95 -1.96
CA GLY A 16 -21.52 -6.89 -2.66
C GLY A 16 -20.98 -5.48 -2.46
N LEU A 17 -19.83 -5.32 -1.82
CA LEU A 17 -19.17 -4.01 -1.63
C LEU A 17 -18.42 -3.52 -2.88
N GLY A 18 -18.28 -4.41 -3.88
CA GLY A 18 -17.62 -4.10 -5.14
C GLY A 18 -16.09 -4.11 -5.07
N TRP A 19 -15.46 -3.97 -6.24
CA TRP A 19 -14.02 -3.87 -6.39
C TRP A 19 -13.57 -2.42 -6.22
N ALA A 20 -12.78 -2.16 -5.17
CA ALA A 20 -12.43 -0.79 -4.78
C ALA A 20 -11.48 -0.07 -5.75
N TYR A 21 -10.80 -0.79 -6.66
CA TYR A 21 -9.72 -0.23 -7.48
C TYR A 21 -10.13 0.02 -8.95
N GLY A 22 -11.38 -0.21 -9.30
CA GLY A 22 -11.90 0.03 -10.66
C GLY A 22 -11.08 -0.65 -11.75
N ASN A 23 -10.67 0.11 -12.76
CA ASN A 23 -9.83 -0.35 -13.86
C ASN A 23 -8.33 -0.04 -13.67
N THR A 24 -7.93 0.38 -12.47
CA THR A 24 -6.52 0.66 -12.18
C THR A 24 -5.69 -0.62 -12.27
N PRO A 25 -4.58 -0.64 -13.00
CA PRO A 25 -3.66 -1.78 -13.04
C PRO A 25 -3.23 -2.15 -11.62
N THR A 26 -3.50 -3.41 -11.26
CA THR A 26 -3.30 -3.91 -9.91
C THR A 26 -2.28 -5.04 -9.92
N PHE A 27 -1.21 -4.89 -9.16
CA PHE A 27 -0.16 -5.89 -9.04
C PHE A 27 -0.24 -6.54 -7.66
N VAL A 28 -0.40 -7.85 -7.64
CA VAL A 28 -0.44 -8.66 -6.42
C VAL A 28 0.89 -9.38 -6.25
N LEU A 29 1.59 -9.04 -5.19
CA LEU A 29 2.91 -9.61 -4.89
C LEU A 29 2.74 -10.87 -4.06
N THR A 30 2.96 -12.01 -4.68
CA THR A 30 2.75 -13.33 -4.06
C THR A 30 3.46 -14.42 -4.84
N SER A 31 3.94 -15.45 -4.14
CA SER A 31 4.38 -16.73 -4.75
C SER A 31 3.23 -17.75 -4.83
N ARG A 32 2.07 -17.42 -4.25
CA ARG A 32 0.90 -18.30 -4.23
C ARG A 32 0.10 -18.16 -5.53
N THR A 33 -0.53 -19.25 -5.95
CA THR A 33 -1.53 -19.22 -7.03
C THR A 33 -2.86 -18.74 -6.46
N LEU A 34 -3.31 -17.59 -6.93
CA LEU A 34 -4.59 -16.98 -6.52
C LEU A 34 -5.48 -16.77 -7.76
N PRO A 35 -6.82 -16.74 -7.58
CA PRO A 35 -7.72 -16.52 -8.70
C PRO A 35 -7.55 -15.12 -9.29
N ARG A 36 -7.43 -15.05 -10.62
CA ARG A 36 -7.43 -13.79 -11.38
C ARG A 36 -8.86 -13.49 -11.81
N VAL A 37 -9.49 -12.52 -11.17
CA VAL A 37 -10.91 -12.20 -11.40
C VAL A 37 -11.12 -11.04 -12.38
N ARG A 38 -10.05 -10.34 -12.79
CA ARG A 38 -10.08 -9.20 -13.72
C ARG A 38 -8.82 -9.14 -14.56
N ASP A 39 -8.92 -8.61 -15.77
CA ASP A 39 -7.77 -8.44 -16.68
C ASP A 39 -6.76 -7.40 -16.19
N THR A 40 -7.22 -6.45 -15.36
CA THR A 40 -6.35 -5.42 -14.74
C THR A 40 -5.45 -5.96 -13.63
N ILE A 41 -5.64 -7.21 -13.18
CA ILE A 41 -4.88 -7.84 -12.11
C ILE A 41 -3.74 -8.66 -12.70
N GLN A 42 -2.53 -8.45 -12.20
CA GLN A 42 -1.34 -9.21 -12.51
C GLN A 42 -0.69 -9.70 -11.23
N PHE A 43 -0.17 -10.92 -11.26
CA PHE A 43 0.58 -11.49 -10.14
C PHE A 43 2.07 -11.40 -10.41
N HIS A 44 2.84 -11.11 -9.37
CA HIS A 44 4.29 -11.08 -9.44
C HIS A 44 4.90 -11.76 -8.22
N SER A 45 5.94 -12.56 -8.46
CA SER A 45 6.83 -13.12 -7.43
C SER A 45 8.28 -12.81 -7.79
N GLY A 46 9.14 -12.64 -6.80
CA GLY A 46 10.55 -12.35 -6.99
C GLY A 46 11.00 -11.07 -6.30
N ASP A 47 12.12 -10.53 -6.76
CA ASP A 47 12.74 -9.35 -6.16
C ASP A 47 11.87 -8.09 -6.31
N LEU A 48 11.53 -7.48 -5.18
CA LEU A 48 10.66 -6.30 -5.13
C LEU A 48 11.36 -5.06 -5.69
N THR A 49 12.65 -4.89 -5.41
CA THR A 49 13.42 -3.74 -5.87
C THR A 49 13.55 -3.74 -7.39
N GLN A 50 13.89 -4.89 -7.95
CA GLN A 50 13.96 -5.08 -9.39
C GLN A 50 12.59 -4.83 -10.04
N PHE A 51 11.54 -5.42 -9.51
CA PHE A 51 10.19 -5.25 -10.03
C PHE A 51 9.74 -3.80 -10.05
N VAL A 52 9.95 -3.07 -8.96
CA VAL A 52 9.56 -1.65 -8.88
C VAL A 52 10.39 -0.80 -9.83
N ASN A 53 11.72 -0.97 -9.87
CA ASN A 53 12.60 -0.09 -10.64
C ASN A 53 12.57 -0.38 -12.14
N GLU A 54 12.50 -1.65 -12.55
CA GLU A 54 12.59 -2.02 -13.96
C GLU A 54 11.22 -2.11 -14.65
N ARG A 55 10.15 -2.37 -13.89
CA ARG A 55 8.84 -2.62 -14.46
C ARG A 55 7.80 -1.56 -14.09
N LEU A 56 7.71 -1.15 -12.82
CA LEU A 56 6.65 -0.23 -12.42
C LEU A 56 7.02 1.24 -12.66
N ARG A 57 8.18 1.69 -12.23
CA ARG A 57 8.60 3.10 -12.39
C ARG A 57 8.68 3.56 -13.85
N PRO A 58 9.14 2.77 -14.82
CA PRO A 58 9.10 3.18 -16.23
C PRO A 58 7.71 3.29 -16.81
N ALA A 59 6.74 2.52 -16.29
CA ALA A 59 5.38 2.45 -16.81
C ALA A 59 4.39 3.38 -16.10
N PHE A 60 4.65 3.76 -14.85
CA PHE A 60 3.71 4.50 -14.01
C PHE A 60 4.36 5.67 -13.30
N ARG A 61 3.75 6.84 -13.41
CA ARG A 61 4.18 8.04 -12.70
C ARG A 61 3.96 7.94 -11.19
N ASN A 62 2.84 7.35 -10.79
CA ASN A 62 2.46 7.16 -9.40
C ASN A 62 2.19 5.68 -9.14
N ILE A 63 2.70 5.18 -8.02
CA ILE A 63 2.52 3.81 -7.58
C ILE A 63 1.96 3.86 -6.16
N TRP A 64 0.78 3.28 -5.99
CA TRP A 64 0.15 3.20 -4.67
C TRP A 64 0.41 1.85 -4.04
N VAL A 65 1.15 1.84 -2.93
CA VAL A 65 1.32 0.65 -2.09
C VAL A 65 0.10 0.53 -1.16
N VAL A 66 -0.85 -0.31 -1.54
CA VAL A 66 -2.09 -0.51 -0.78
C VAL A 66 -1.84 -1.23 0.56
N GLY A 67 -0.79 -2.00 0.65
CA GLY A 67 -0.43 -2.80 1.82
C GLY A 67 -0.50 -4.31 1.50
N GLY A 68 -0.50 -5.29 2.52
CA GLY A 68 -0.53 -5.03 3.99
C GLY A 68 0.77 -4.55 4.62
N GLY A 69 0.76 -4.58 5.94
CA GLY A 69 1.85 -4.03 6.76
C GLY A 69 3.24 -4.58 6.45
N ALA A 70 3.35 -5.86 6.12
CA ALA A 70 4.62 -6.47 5.72
C ALA A 70 5.17 -5.86 4.42
N LEU A 71 4.34 -5.71 3.39
CA LEU A 71 4.75 -5.10 2.13
C LEU A 71 5.11 -3.63 2.31
N SER A 72 4.32 -2.90 3.09
CA SER A 72 4.58 -1.48 3.37
C SER A 72 5.90 -1.29 4.13
N ALA A 73 6.18 -2.14 5.12
CA ALA A 73 7.46 -2.13 5.83
C ALA A 73 8.63 -2.48 4.92
N GLU A 74 8.47 -3.46 4.02
CA GLU A 74 9.49 -3.85 3.06
C GLU A 74 9.81 -2.71 2.08
N CYS A 75 8.80 -2.03 1.55
CA CYS A 75 9.00 -0.86 0.69
C CYS A 75 9.79 0.26 1.40
N LEU A 76 9.56 0.47 2.70
CA LEU A 76 10.33 1.43 3.49
C LEU A 76 11.78 0.98 3.70
N ARG A 77 12.00 -0.30 4.06
CA ARG A 77 13.35 -0.85 4.25
C ARG A 77 14.21 -0.77 3.00
N LEU A 78 13.62 -1.03 1.85
CA LEU A 78 14.30 -1.01 0.56
C LEU A 78 14.42 0.39 -0.06
N GLY A 79 13.90 1.44 0.62
CA GLY A 79 13.92 2.81 0.10
C GLY A 79 13.07 3.00 -1.17
N LEU A 80 12.02 2.20 -1.33
CA LEU A 80 11.10 2.25 -2.47
C LEU A 80 9.91 3.19 -2.25
N ALA A 81 9.62 3.52 -0.99
CA ALA A 81 8.54 4.42 -0.63
C ALA A 81 9.03 5.87 -0.59
N ASP A 82 8.35 6.77 -1.30
CA ASP A 82 8.64 8.21 -1.31
C ASP A 82 7.71 8.99 -0.38
N GLU A 83 6.50 8.50 -0.16
CA GLU A 83 5.48 9.14 0.69
C GLU A 83 4.75 8.13 1.56
N VAL A 84 4.33 8.57 2.74
CA VAL A 84 3.39 7.86 3.61
C VAL A 84 2.17 8.74 3.80
N ARG A 85 0.98 8.15 3.58
CA ARG A 85 -0.30 8.83 3.79
C ARG A 85 -1.14 8.08 4.80
N TYR A 86 -1.69 8.81 5.76
CA TYR A 86 -2.58 8.29 6.79
C TYR A 86 -3.95 8.96 6.68
N SER A 87 -5.00 8.16 6.74
CA SER A 87 -6.35 8.65 6.99
C SER A 87 -6.76 8.23 8.39
N ILE A 88 -6.95 9.19 9.26
CA ILE A 88 -7.38 8.98 10.65
C ILE A 88 -8.88 9.21 10.69
N LEU A 89 -9.63 8.17 10.99
CA LEU A 89 -11.08 8.22 11.13
C LEU A 89 -11.46 8.61 12.56
N PRO A 90 -12.59 9.31 12.77
CA PRO A 90 -13.04 9.75 14.09
C PRO A 90 -13.68 8.60 14.89
N ILE A 91 -12.96 7.51 15.08
CA ILE A 91 -13.43 6.31 15.78
C ILE A 91 -12.27 5.63 16.52
N LEU A 92 -12.55 5.14 17.72
CA LEU A 92 -11.66 4.29 18.50
C LEU A 92 -12.11 2.84 18.32
N ILE A 93 -11.29 2.03 17.66
CA ILE A 93 -11.65 0.64 17.30
C ILE A 93 -11.28 -0.41 18.35
N GLY A 94 -10.61 -0.02 19.42
CA GLY A 94 -10.18 -0.88 20.52
C GLY A 94 -9.03 -1.82 20.18
N LYS A 95 -9.07 -2.50 19.03
CA LYS A 95 -7.99 -3.36 18.51
C LYS A 95 -8.00 -3.36 17.00
N GLY A 96 -6.85 -3.61 16.39
CA GLY A 96 -6.72 -3.59 14.92
C GLY A 96 -5.41 -4.21 14.45
N ILE A 97 -5.12 -4.03 13.16
CA ILE A 97 -3.90 -4.47 12.51
C ILE A 97 -2.97 -3.26 12.39
N SER A 98 -1.68 -3.45 12.69
CA SER A 98 -0.69 -2.40 12.55
C SER A 98 -0.56 -1.95 11.10
N PHE A 99 -0.45 -0.63 10.88
CA PHE A 99 -0.26 -0.04 9.55
C PHE A 99 1.05 -0.51 8.90
N PHE A 100 2.11 -0.61 9.71
CA PHE A 100 3.38 -1.24 9.34
C PHE A 100 3.65 -2.42 10.26
N GLU A 101 4.22 -3.50 9.72
CA GLU A 101 4.88 -4.50 10.55
C GLU A 101 6.20 -3.94 11.10
N LYS A 102 6.88 -4.73 11.94
CA LYS A 102 8.13 -4.32 12.59
C LYS A 102 9.13 -3.78 11.58
N LEU A 103 9.60 -2.56 11.81
CA LEU A 103 10.74 -1.95 11.13
C LEU A 103 12.00 -2.20 11.95
N ASP A 104 13.14 -2.33 11.27
CA ASP A 104 14.43 -2.59 11.92
C ASP A 104 15.02 -1.35 12.58
N ARG A 105 14.48 -0.17 12.22
CA ARG A 105 14.91 1.13 12.71
C ARG A 105 13.78 2.15 12.63
N ASP A 106 13.90 3.24 13.36
CA ASP A 106 13.02 4.39 13.21
C ASP A 106 13.23 5.05 11.82
N VAL A 107 12.13 5.50 11.24
CA VAL A 107 12.12 6.23 9.97
C VAL A 107 11.54 7.61 10.25
N ALA A 108 12.39 8.64 10.21
CA ALA A 108 11.94 10.02 10.32
C ALA A 108 11.11 10.40 9.09
N LEU A 109 10.03 11.13 9.29
CA LEU A 109 9.15 11.60 8.23
C LEU A 109 9.09 13.13 8.24
N HIS A 110 8.95 13.73 7.06
CA HIS A 110 8.73 15.17 6.91
C HIS A 110 7.26 15.44 6.58
N LEU A 111 6.57 16.19 7.46
CA LEU A 111 5.17 16.54 7.25
C LEU A 111 5.02 17.50 6.06
N MET A 112 4.24 17.10 5.07
CA MET A 112 3.97 17.91 3.87
C MET A 112 2.58 18.55 3.90
N GLU A 113 1.56 17.82 4.37
CA GLU A 113 0.18 18.28 4.31
C GLU A 113 -0.66 17.69 5.44
N VAL A 114 -1.55 18.50 5.97
CA VAL A 114 -2.62 18.10 6.89
C VAL A 114 -3.94 18.55 6.29
N LYS A 115 -4.89 17.66 6.15
CA LYS A 115 -6.22 17.96 5.63
C LYS A 115 -7.29 17.44 6.57
N ALA A 116 -8.13 18.33 7.07
CA ALA A 116 -9.30 18.00 7.88
C ALA A 116 -10.57 18.03 7.01
N TYR A 117 -11.42 17.04 7.22
CA TYR A 117 -12.70 16.91 6.52
C TYR A 117 -13.87 17.15 7.46
N ARG A 118 -15.00 17.63 6.92
CA ARG A 118 -16.21 17.93 7.70
C ARG A 118 -16.78 16.72 8.46
N ASN A 119 -16.54 15.50 7.95
CA ASN A 119 -16.94 14.26 8.61
C ASN A 119 -16.05 13.86 9.78
N GLY A 120 -15.06 14.68 10.15
CA GLY A 120 -14.11 14.42 11.24
C GLY A 120 -12.88 13.61 10.85
N MET A 121 -12.77 13.17 9.59
CA MET A 121 -11.56 12.51 9.11
C MET A 121 -10.41 13.51 8.99
N VAL A 122 -9.19 13.07 9.30
CA VAL A 122 -7.95 13.81 9.07
C VAL A 122 -7.04 12.99 8.19
N GLU A 123 -6.51 13.61 7.15
CA GLU A 123 -5.51 13.00 6.27
C GLU A 123 -4.16 13.68 6.51
N LEU A 124 -3.13 12.88 6.71
CA LEU A 124 -1.74 13.31 6.87
C LEU A 124 -0.92 12.78 5.71
N ARG A 125 -0.09 13.63 5.13
CA ARG A 125 0.84 13.28 4.07
C ARG A 125 2.26 13.62 4.51
N TYR A 126 3.12 12.63 4.49
CA TYR A 126 4.53 12.74 4.84
C TYR A 126 5.42 12.34 3.68
N GLU A 127 6.51 13.07 3.49
CA GLU A 127 7.63 12.64 2.69
C GLU A 127 8.50 11.67 3.50
N VAL A 128 8.97 10.62 2.85
CA VAL A 128 10.02 9.73 3.37
C VAL A 128 11.36 10.28 2.87
N PRO A 129 12.19 10.89 3.74
CA PRO A 129 13.47 11.44 3.30
C PRO A 129 14.34 10.33 2.71
N ARG A 130 14.86 10.56 1.52
CA ARG A 130 15.89 9.66 0.97
C ARG A 130 17.11 9.80 1.84
N LEU A 131 17.47 8.75 2.56
CA LEU A 131 18.76 8.70 3.21
C LEU A 131 19.80 8.90 2.09
N LEU A 132 20.59 9.97 2.20
CA LEU A 132 21.75 10.17 1.34
C LEU A 132 22.56 8.88 1.38
N ARG A 133 22.65 8.23 0.23
CA ARG A 133 23.44 7.01 0.06
C ARG A 133 24.91 7.34 0.09
#